data_4e3d286b1bac49f72e8865fb0e7494e5
#
_entry.id   4e3d286b1bac49f72e8865fb0e7494e5
#
_cell.length_a   1.000
_cell.length_b   1.000
_cell.length_c   1.000
_cell.angle_alpha   90.00
_cell.angle_beta   90.00
_cell.angle_gamma   90.00
#
_symmetry.space_group_name_H-M   'P 1'
#
loop_
_entity.id
_entity.type
_entity.pdbx_description
1 polymer ?
#
loop_
_entity_poly.entity_id
_entity_poly.type
_entity_poly.pdbx_seq_one_letter_code
_entity_poly.pdbx_strand_id
1 'polypeptide(L)'
;IVSEEKGIVRISDRPNLVLLTDPLDGSLNYVLGIPVAAVSVVFYSIDKPYLSQALSGAVANVFVREIYSFDEENVYVNGAVMHERRELESGIATVYTNDPSLFMVVERYLHGRYRLGSRIRVLGSAALESTYAAIGRFSLFINNTGKLRNLDIACGYAIAKRFGLPVIDVEGIEIDGRTDGISRLRSMLIGGKEILDFPKFLKE
;
A
#
# COMPACT_ATOMS: atom_id res chain seq x y z
N ILE A 1 3.76 11.50 -16.89
CA ILE A 1 3.25 10.21 -16.41
C ILE A 1 4.43 9.31 -16.11
N VAL A 2 4.40 8.64 -14.99
CA VAL A 2 5.34 7.57 -14.60
C VAL A 2 4.53 6.28 -14.50
N SER A 3 4.77 5.32 -15.38
CA SER A 3 3.98 4.10 -15.54
C SER A 3 4.86 2.87 -15.58
N GLU A 4 4.37 1.74 -15.06
CA GLU A 4 5.07 0.45 -15.14
C GLU A 4 5.38 0.07 -16.58
N GLU A 5 4.39 0.13 -17.47
CA GLU A 5 4.47 -0.37 -18.85
C GLU A 5 5.27 0.55 -19.79
N LYS A 6 5.27 1.86 -19.54
CA LYS A 6 5.82 2.87 -20.45
C LYS A 6 6.99 3.64 -19.87
N GLY A 7 7.32 3.44 -18.57
CA GLY A 7 8.30 4.26 -17.90
C GLY A 7 7.82 5.71 -17.78
N ILE A 8 8.70 6.66 -18.08
CA ILE A 8 8.38 8.10 -17.99
C ILE A 8 7.88 8.58 -19.35
N VAL A 9 6.64 9.08 -19.39
CA VAL A 9 6.02 9.69 -20.58
C VAL A 9 5.71 11.15 -20.30
N ARG A 10 6.35 12.06 -21.04
CA ARG A 10 6.10 13.50 -20.96
C ARG A 10 4.96 13.88 -21.92
N ILE A 11 3.89 14.46 -21.40
CA ILE A 11 2.71 14.88 -22.17
C ILE A 11 2.57 16.39 -22.30
N SER A 12 3.46 17.17 -21.65
CA SER A 12 3.49 18.63 -21.68
C SER A 12 4.92 19.12 -21.64
N ASP A 13 5.21 20.23 -22.33
CA ASP A 13 6.53 20.90 -22.26
C ASP A 13 6.77 21.58 -20.92
N ARG A 14 5.70 21.95 -20.21
CA ARG A 14 5.73 22.55 -18.87
C ARG A 14 4.81 21.80 -17.93
N PRO A 15 5.19 20.59 -17.52
CA PRO A 15 4.37 19.81 -16.61
C PRO A 15 4.39 20.45 -15.21
N ASN A 16 3.24 20.50 -14.55
CA ASN A 16 3.09 20.88 -13.15
C ASN A 16 2.70 19.73 -12.25
N LEU A 17 2.32 18.57 -12.86
CA LEU A 17 1.91 17.39 -12.16
C LEU A 17 2.71 16.17 -12.61
N VAL A 18 2.90 15.23 -11.69
CA VAL A 18 3.32 13.85 -11.94
C VAL A 18 2.13 12.94 -11.70
N LEU A 19 1.78 12.11 -12.67
CA LEU A 19 0.89 10.98 -12.50
C LEU A 19 1.73 9.72 -12.34
N LEU A 20 1.69 9.11 -11.17
CA LEU A 20 2.28 7.80 -10.90
C LEU A 20 1.20 6.74 -11.03
N THR A 21 1.40 5.72 -11.86
CA THR A 21 0.36 4.72 -12.15
C THR A 21 0.91 3.32 -12.34
N ASP A 22 0.20 2.36 -11.79
CA ASP A 22 0.23 0.96 -12.21
C ASP A 22 -1.08 0.66 -12.96
N PRO A 23 -1.01 0.41 -14.28
CA PRO A 23 -2.19 0.13 -15.07
C PRO A 23 -2.84 -1.22 -14.77
N LEU A 24 -2.09 -2.18 -14.21
CA LEU A 24 -2.62 -3.50 -13.85
C LEU A 24 -1.74 -4.19 -12.79
N ASP A 25 -1.83 -3.74 -11.54
CA ASP A 25 -1.25 -4.45 -10.40
C ASP A 25 -1.98 -5.79 -10.17
N GLY A 26 -1.20 -6.86 -10.01
CA GLY A 26 -1.76 -8.22 -9.97
C GLY A 26 -2.03 -8.80 -11.38
N SER A 27 -1.23 -8.46 -12.37
CA SER A 27 -1.36 -8.94 -13.76
C SER A 27 -1.39 -10.47 -13.88
N LEU A 28 -0.64 -11.21 -13.06
CA LEU A 28 -0.71 -12.66 -13.02
C LEU A 28 -2.09 -13.16 -12.57
N ASN A 29 -2.68 -12.56 -11.56
CA ASN A 29 -4.04 -12.87 -11.13
C ASN A 29 -5.05 -12.60 -12.24
N TYR A 30 -4.89 -11.48 -12.95
CA TYR A 30 -5.76 -11.14 -14.07
C TYR A 30 -5.72 -12.22 -15.16
N VAL A 31 -4.53 -12.67 -15.55
CA VAL A 31 -4.36 -13.73 -16.57
C VAL A 31 -4.95 -15.06 -16.11
N LEU A 32 -4.84 -15.37 -14.80
CA LEU A 32 -5.37 -16.61 -14.21
C LEU A 32 -6.87 -16.54 -13.87
N GLY A 33 -7.53 -15.39 -14.07
CA GLY A 33 -8.94 -15.20 -13.70
C GLY A 33 -9.18 -15.15 -12.18
N ILE A 34 -8.14 -14.90 -11.39
CA ILE A 34 -8.26 -14.69 -9.93
C ILE A 34 -8.74 -13.24 -9.72
N PRO A 35 -9.89 -13.02 -9.03
CA PRO A 35 -10.55 -11.70 -9.00
C PRO A 35 -9.88 -10.69 -8.06
N VAL A 36 -8.55 -10.58 -8.12
CA VAL A 36 -7.72 -9.66 -7.33
C VAL A 36 -6.67 -9.04 -8.26
N ALA A 37 -7.04 -7.95 -8.89
CA ALA A 37 -6.13 -7.09 -9.64
C ALA A 37 -6.69 -5.66 -9.62
N ALA A 38 -5.82 -4.67 -9.78
CA ALA A 38 -6.20 -3.27 -9.65
C ALA A 38 -5.55 -2.37 -10.68
N VAL A 39 -6.20 -1.24 -10.93
CA VAL A 39 -5.59 -0.04 -11.51
C VAL A 39 -5.30 0.93 -10.37
N SER A 40 -4.08 1.46 -10.32
CA SER A 40 -3.67 2.46 -9.33
C SER A 40 -3.19 3.73 -10.01
N VAL A 41 -3.70 4.88 -9.57
CA VAL A 41 -3.32 6.21 -10.08
C VAL A 41 -3.18 7.19 -8.92
N VAL A 42 -2.07 7.94 -8.89
CA VAL A 42 -1.83 8.96 -7.85
C VAL A 42 -1.18 10.18 -8.47
N PHE A 43 -1.68 11.37 -8.14
CA PHE A 43 -1.16 12.65 -8.59
C PHE A 43 -0.29 13.31 -7.55
N TYR A 44 0.81 13.90 -8.01
CA TYR A 44 1.78 14.66 -7.21
C TYR A 44 2.08 15.99 -7.90
N SER A 45 2.48 17.01 -7.12
CA SER A 45 3.13 18.19 -7.70
C SER A 45 4.52 17.82 -8.22
N ILE A 46 4.90 18.36 -9.39
CA ILE A 46 6.25 18.17 -9.91
C ILE A 46 7.34 18.82 -9.03
N ASP A 47 6.96 19.86 -8.28
CA ASP A 47 7.87 20.57 -7.38
C ASP A 47 8.15 19.79 -6.09
N LYS A 48 7.23 18.87 -5.72
CA LYS A 48 7.32 18.04 -4.52
C LYS A 48 6.94 16.58 -4.85
N PRO A 49 7.72 15.89 -5.70
CA PRO A 49 7.40 14.56 -6.15
C PRO A 49 7.83 13.49 -5.12
N TYR A 50 7.19 13.47 -3.97
CA TYR A 50 7.44 12.53 -2.89
C TYR A 50 6.15 11.80 -2.50
N LEU A 51 6.25 10.55 -2.04
CA LEU A 51 5.10 9.73 -1.63
C LEU A 51 4.24 10.43 -0.57
N SER A 52 4.87 11.14 0.37
CA SER A 52 4.19 11.91 1.42
C SER A 52 3.40 13.13 0.91
N GLN A 53 3.65 13.56 -0.32
CA GLN A 53 3.06 14.76 -0.94
C GLN A 53 2.00 14.44 -1.99
N ALA A 54 1.36 13.26 -1.88
CA ALA A 54 0.26 12.88 -2.77
C ALA A 54 -0.91 13.87 -2.66
N LEU A 55 -1.37 14.39 -3.80
CA LEU A 55 -2.49 15.33 -3.89
C LEU A 55 -3.83 14.60 -3.89
N SER A 56 -3.99 13.70 -4.84
CA SER A 56 -5.19 12.88 -4.99
C SER A 56 -4.85 11.57 -5.69
N GLY A 57 -5.73 10.60 -5.60
CA GLY A 57 -5.52 9.33 -6.27
C GLY A 57 -6.64 8.34 -6.04
N ALA A 58 -6.54 7.22 -6.74
CA ALA A 58 -7.47 6.12 -6.57
C ALA A 58 -6.80 4.77 -6.88
N VAL A 59 -7.31 3.73 -6.24
CA VAL A 59 -7.10 2.34 -6.64
C VAL A 59 -8.46 1.67 -6.82
N ALA A 60 -8.63 0.98 -7.94
CA ALA A 60 -9.87 0.29 -8.27
C ALA A 60 -9.60 -1.19 -8.56
N ASN A 61 -10.36 -2.08 -7.90
CA ASN A 61 -10.35 -3.50 -8.25
C ASN A 61 -11.06 -3.69 -9.60
N VAL A 62 -10.37 -4.32 -10.57
CA VAL A 62 -10.90 -4.46 -11.94
C VAL A 62 -11.99 -5.53 -12.08
N PHE A 63 -12.14 -6.43 -11.10
CA PHE A 63 -13.12 -7.50 -11.13
C PHE A 63 -14.41 -7.18 -10.37
N VAL A 64 -14.34 -6.29 -9.37
CA VAL A 64 -15.47 -5.90 -8.55
C VAL A 64 -15.60 -4.37 -8.52
N ARG A 65 -16.82 -3.86 -8.33
CA ARG A 65 -17.07 -2.42 -8.25
C ARG A 65 -16.61 -1.86 -6.90
N GLU A 66 -15.29 -1.81 -6.71
CA GLU A 66 -14.69 -1.35 -5.48
C GLU A 66 -13.56 -0.37 -5.79
N ILE A 67 -13.78 0.90 -5.41
CA ILE A 67 -12.86 2.00 -5.64
C ILE A 67 -12.53 2.63 -4.29
N TYR A 68 -11.25 2.76 -4.00
CA TYR A 68 -10.70 3.53 -2.89
C TYR A 68 -10.02 4.75 -3.47
N SER A 69 -10.40 5.92 -3.02
CA SER A 69 -9.81 7.17 -3.49
C SER A 69 -9.56 8.12 -2.34
N PHE A 70 -8.78 9.14 -2.62
CA PHE A 70 -8.47 10.19 -1.66
C PHE A 70 -8.20 11.51 -2.38
N ASP A 71 -8.46 12.60 -1.70
CA ASP A 71 -8.02 13.95 -2.04
C ASP A 71 -7.11 14.51 -0.93
N GLU A 72 -6.94 15.81 -0.86
CA GLU A 72 -6.08 16.46 0.15
C GLU A 72 -6.60 16.24 1.58
N GLU A 73 -7.91 16.10 1.79
CA GLU A 73 -8.54 16.08 3.10
C GLU A 73 -9.13 14.72 3.48
N ASN A 74 -9.70 14.00 2.51
CA ASN A 74 -10.57 12.86 2.78
C ASN A 74 -10.12 11.58 2.07
N VAL A 75 -10.56 10.47 2.65
CA VAL A 75 -10.52 9.14 2.03
C VAL A 75 -11.94 8.71 1.68
N TYR A 76 -12.11 8.05 0.55
CA TYR A 76 -13.41 7.60 0.06
C TYR A 76 -13.40 6.12 -0.27
N VAL A 77 -14.53 5.46 -0.02
CA VAL A 77 -14.83 4.09 -0.46
C VAL A 77 -16.08 4.15 -1.33
N ASN A 78 -15.95 3.85 -2.61
CA ASN A 78 -17.03 3.95 -3.60
C ASN A 78 -17.73 5.33 -3.59
N GLY A 79 -16.95 6.41 -3.41
CA GLY A 79 -17.44 7.79 -3.36
C GLY A 79 -18.00 8.24 -2.01
N ALA A 80 -18.18 7.34 -1.04
CA ALA A 80 -18.58 7.71 0.32
C ALA A 80 -17.36 8.04 1.18
N VAL A 81 -17.40 9.14 1.93
CA VAL A 81 -16.32 9.55 2.84
C VAL A 81 -16.12 8.48 3.92
N MET A 82 -14.87 8.14 4.16
CA MET A 82 -14.44 7.27 5.24
C MET A 82 -13.72 8.12 6.29
N HIS A 83 -14.37 8.41 7.41
CA HIS A 83 -13.85 9.32 8.43
C HIS A 83 -12.75 8.71 9.30
N GLU A 84 -12.75 7.38 9.46
CA GLU A 84 -11.78 6.69 10.30
C GLU A 84 -11.46 5.30 9.77
N ARG A 85 -10.27 4.81 10.08
CA ARG A 85 -9.84 3.45 9.80
C ARG A 85 -10.69 2.46 10.61
N ARG A 86 -11.05 1.33 10.01
CA ARG A 86 -11.76 0.26 10.73
C ARG A 86 -10.83 -0.41 11.73
N GLU A 87 -11.37 -0.74 12.89
CA GLU A 87 -10.70 -1.62 13.83
C GLU A 87 -11.11 -3.09 13.60
N LEU A 88 -10.15 -3.99 13.75
CA LEU A 88 -10.36 -5.43 13.57
C LEU A 88 -10.17 -6.17 14.89
N GLU A 89 -11.05 -7.14 15.14
CA GLU A 89 -10.89 -8.08 16.25
C GLU A 89 -9.96 -9.26 15.90
N SER A 90 -9.72 -9.49 14.62
CA SER A 90 -8.82 -10.52 14.10
C SER A 90 -7.58 -9.90 13.48
N GLY A 91 -6.42 -10.48 13.74
CA GLY A 91 -5.16 -10.12 13.09
C GLY A 91 -5.10 -10.68 11.67
N ILE A 92 -5.40 -9.87 10.66
CA ILE A 92 -5.27 -10.28 9.27
C ILE A 92 -4.07 -9.54 8.66
N ALA A 93 -3.06 -10.31 8.21
CA ALA A 93 -1.89 -9.75 7.55
C ALA A 93 -1.75 -10.27 6.13
N THR A 94 -1.17 -9.43 5.29
CA THR A 94 -0.54 -9.87 4.04
C THR A 94 0.97 -9.79 4.17
N VAL A 95 1.67 -10.82 3.70
CA VAL A 95 3.11 -10.96 3.88
C VAL A 95 3.77 -11.37 2.57
N TYR A 96 4.56 -10.47 2.02
CA TYR A 96 5.44 -10.74 0.88
C TYR A 96 6.87 -10.79 1.35
N THR A 97 7.52 -11.94 1.22
CA THR A 97 8.89 -12.13 1.70
C THR A 97 9.63 -13.22 0.92
N ASN A 98 10.96 -13.11 0.89
CA ASN A 98 11.86 -14.18 0.44
C ASN A 98 12.33 -15.05 1.63
N ASP A 99 12.01 -14.67 2.87
CA ASP A 99 12.36 -15.41 4.09
C ASP A 99 11.09 -16.05 4.69
N PRO A 100 10.93 -17.38 4.58
CA PRO A 100 9.77 -18.06 5.13
C PRO A 100 9.58 -17.91 6.65
N SER A 101 10.64 -17.61 7.40
CA SER A 101 10.56 -17.43 8.85
C SER A 101 9.71 -16.20 9.24
N LEU A 102 9.62 -15.20 8.36
CA LEU A 102 8.83 -14.01 8.59
C LEU A 102 7.34 -14.32 8.74
N PHE A 103 6.81 -15.36 8.10
CA PHE A 103 5.41 -15.78 8.29
C PHE A 103 5.14 -16.17 9.74
N MET A 104 6.04 -16.93 10.37
CA MET A 104 5.91 -17.33 11.77
C MET A 104 6.05 -16.16 12.72
N VAL A 105 6.95 -15.22 12.41
CA VAL A 105 7.14 -14.00 13.21
C VAL A 105 5.88 -13.15 13.18
N VAL A 106 5.32 -12.91 11.99
CA VAL A 106 4.08 -12.13 11.83
C VAL A 106 2.90 -12.83 12.51
N GLU A 107 2.79 -14.14 12.39
CA GLU A 107 1.75 -14.90 13.06
C GLU A 107 1.81 -14.73 14.57
N ARG A 108 3.00 -14.93 15.20
CA ARG A 108 3.20 -14.73 16.63
C ARG A 108 2.90 -13.28 17.06
N TYR A 109 3.34 -12.31 16.26
CA TYR A 109 3.13 -10.89 16.52
C TYR A 109 1.64 -10.54 16.58
N LEU A 110 0.84 -11.04 15.64
CA LEU A 110 -0.59 -10.78 15.58
C LEU A 110 -1.37 -11.61 16.61
N HIS A 111 -0.97 -12.87 16.85
CA HIS A 111 -1.67 -13.75 17.80
C HIS A 111 -1.71 -13.16 19.22
N GLY A 112 -0.63 -12.52 19.64
CA GLY A 112 -0.57 -11.85 20.95
C GLY A 112 -1.39 -10.56 21.07
N ARG A 113 -1.90 -10.02 19.96
CA ARG A 113 -2.58 -8.70 19.88
C ARG A 113 -4.06 -8.76 19.56
N TYR A 114 -4.51 -9.80 18.89
CA TYR A 114 -5.87 -9.90 18.39
C TYR A 114 -6.64 -11.04 19.06
N ARG A 115 -7.80 -10.72 19.64
CA ARG A 115 -8.63 -11.65 20.43
C ARG A 115 -9.09 -12.87 19.62
N LEU A 116 -9.40 -12.70 18.35
CA LEU A 116 -9.88 -13.76 17.46
C LEU A 116 -8.75 -14.46 16.67
N GLY A 117 -7.49 -14.28 17.12
CA GLY A 117 -6.32 -14.89 16.51
C GLY A 117 -5.85 -14.19 15.23
N SER A 118 -4.97 -14.85 14.51
CA SER A 118 -4.30 -14.32 13.33
C SER A 118 -4.58 -15.14 12.06
N ARG A 119 -4.47 -14.49 10.91
CA ARG A 119 -4.57 -15.11 9.58
C ARG A 119 -3.67 -14.40 8.60
N ILE A 120 -2.91 -15.16 7.82
CA ILE A 120 -2.08 -14.61 6.75
C ILE A 120 -2.80 -14.82 5.41
N ARG A 121 -2.74 -13.81 4.57
CA ARG A 121 -3.23 -13.80 3.19
C ARG A 121 -2.13 -13.28 2.28
N VAL A 122 -2.07 -13.77 1.05
CA VAL A 122 -1.26 -13.22 -0.03
C VAL A 122 -2.16 -13.23 -1.26
N LEU A 123 -2.72 -12.09 -1.59
CA LEU A 123 -3.73 -12.00 -2.64
C LEU A 123 -3.14 -11.69 -4.01
N GLY A 124 -1.92 -11.14 -4.06
CA GLY A 124 -1.18 -10.91 -5.29
C GLY A 124 -1.42 -9.54 -5.96
N SER A 125 -1.94 -8.56 -5.22
CA SER A 125 -2.08 -7.16 -5.64
C SER A 125 -1.60 -6.25 -4.52
N ALA A 126 -0.40 -5.71 -4.64
CA ALA A 126 0.19 -4.85 -3.61
C ALA A 126 -0.59 -3.55 -3.45
N ALA A 127 -1.16 -3.00 -4.53
CA ALA A 127 -1.99 -1.80 -4.49
C ALA A 127 -3.27 -2.00 -3.67
N LEU A 128 -3.97 -3.13 -3.86
CA LEU A 128 -5.17 -3.43 -3.06
C LEU A 128 -4.82 -3.79 -1.63
N GLU A 129 -3.82 -4.64 -1.42
CA GLU A 129 -3.50 -5.17 -0.09
C GLU A 129 -2.91 -4.09 0.84
N SER A 130 -2.07 -3.19 0.31
CA SER A 130 -1.60 -2.01 1.05
C SER A 130 -2.76 -1.06 1.40
N THR A 131 -3.69 -0.87 0.48
CA THR A 131 -4.92 -0.09 0.71
C THR A 131 -5.82 -0.77 1.76
N TYR A 132 -5.98 -2.10 1.71
CA TYR A 132 -6.76 -2.83 2.72
C TYR A 132 -6.15 -2.71 4.13
N ALA A 133 -4.83 -2.67 4.24
CA ALA A 133 -4.18 -2.40 5.51
C ALA A 133 -4.39 -0.96 5.97
N ALA A 134 -4.32 0.02 5.06
CA ALA A 134 -4.54 1.43 5.36
C ALA A 134 -5.96 1.70 5.89
N ILE A 135 -7.00 1.11 5.28
CA ILE A 135 -8.40 1.29 5.70
C ILE A 135 -8.87 0.35 6.82
N GLY A 136 -8.01 -0.57 7.29
CA GLY A 136 -8.32 -1.50 8.36
C GLY A 136 -9.16 -2.72 7.95
N ARG A 137 -9.10 -3.16 6.69
CA ARG A 137 -9.56 -4.50 6.28
C ARG A 137 -8.52 -5.56 6.63
N PHE A 138 -7.24 -5.18 6.57
CA PHE A 138 -6.12 -5.95 7.09
C PHE A 138 -5.49 -5.18 8.26
N SER A 139 -4.95 -5.92 9.22
CA SER A 139 -4.22 -5.34 10.35
C SER A 139 -2.83 -4.88 9.93
N LEU A 140 -2.22 -5.62 8.99
CA LEU A 140 -0.85 -5.43 8.57
C LEU A 140 -0.67 -5.80 7.09
N PHE A 141 -0.04 -4.91 6.34
CA PHE A 141 0.66 -5.21 5.10
C PHE A 141 2.16 -5.18 5.37
N ILE A 142 2.88 -6.24 4.98
CA ILE A 142 4.33 -6.28 5.00
C ILE A 142 4.86 -6.81 3.67
N ASN A 143 5.78 -6.07 3.07
CA ASN A 143 6.57 -6.52 1.94
C ASN A 143 8.06 -6.34 2.24
N ASN A 144 8.80 -7.46 2.27
CA ASN A 144 10.25 -7.52 2.53
C ASN A 144 10.97 -8.29 1.42
N THR A 145 10.51 -8.13 0.18
CA THR A 145 11.12 -8.80 -0.98
C THR A 145 12.26 -8.02 -1.62
N GLY A 146 12.35 -6.70 -1.35
CA GLY A 146 13.23 -5.78 -2.06
C GLY A 146 12.80 -5.50 -3.51
N LYS A 147 11.62 -5.96 -3.93
CA LYS A 147 11.10 -5.82 -5.30
C LYS A 147 9.94 -4.85 -5.41
N LEU A 148 9.36 -4.44 -4.29
CA LEU A 148 8.24 -3.50 -4.23
C LEU A 148 8.62 -2.15 -4.85
N ARG A 149 7.76 -1.60 -5.68
CA ARG A 149 7.99 -0.30 -6.33
C ARG A 149 7.08 0.77 -5.73
N ASN A 150 7.48 2.02 -5.88
CA ASN A 150 6.68 3.15 -5.40
C ASN A 150 5.27 3.19 -6.03
N LEU A 151 5.13 2.83 -7.30
CA LEU A 151 3.83 2.81 -8.00
C LEU A 151 2.88 1.71 -7.48
N ASP A 152 3.43 0.59 -7.01
CA ASP A 152 2.66 -0.53 -6.49
C ASP A 152 1.88 -0.17 -5.20
N ILE A 153 2.36 0.85 -4.46
CA ILE A 153 1.84 1.17 -3.12
C ILE A 153 1.40 2.63 -2.94
N ALA A 154 1.57 3.47 -3.95
CA ALA A 154 1.37 4.92 -3.82
C ALA A 154 0.00 5.28 -3.24
N CYS A 155 -1.07 4.60 -3.68
CA CYS A 155 -2.42 4.85 -3.18
C CYS A 155 -2.60 4.39 -1.74
N GLY A 156 -2.19 3.16 -1.40
CA GLY A 156 -2.25 2.62 -0.03
C GLY A 156 -1.42 3.45 0.95
N TYR A 157 -0.23 3.89 0.53
CA TYR A 157 0.62 4.81 1.28
C TYR A 157 -0.12 6.12 1.58
N ALA A 158 -0.67 6.78 0.54
CA ALA A 158 -1.32 8.07 0.68
C ALA A 158 -2.57 7.98 1.57
N ILE A 159 -3.37 6.92 1.46
CA ILE A 159 -4.52 6.66 2.33
C ILE A 159 -4.07 6.45 3.78
N ALA A 160 -3.01 5.67 4.00
CA ALA A 160 -2.46 5.46 5.34
C ALA A 160 -2.03 6.77 6.00
N LYS A 161 -1.35 7.65 5.26
CA LYS A 161 -0.91 8.97 5.77
C LYS A 161 -2.09 9.88 6.12
N ARG A 162 -3.23 9.81 5.40
CA ARG A 162 -4.44 10.59 5.72
C ARG A 162 -5.11 10.15 7.02
N PHE A 163 -5.00 8.88 7.35
CA PHE A 163 -5.45 8.36 8.66
C PHE A 163 -4.38 8.53 9.77
N GLY A 164 -3.25 9.20 9.48
CA GLY A 164 -2.17 9.39 10.46
C GLY A 164 -1.47 8.08 10.85
N LEU A 165 -1.50 7.08 9.97
CA LEU A 165 -0.87 5.79 10.21
C LEU A 165 0.63 5.84 9.90
N PRO A 166 1.44 5.06 10.64
CA PRO A 166 2.83 4.86 10.30
C PRO A 166 2.96 4.06 9.01
N VAL A 167 3.91 4.45 8.16
CA VAL A 167 4.40 3.67 7.02
C VAL A 167 5.91 3.59 7.16
N ILE A 168 6.40 2.42 7.56
CA ILE A 168 7.79 2.20 7.95
C ILE A 168 8.40 1.01 7.21
N ASP A 169 9.71 0.91 7.22
CA ASP A 169 10.42 -0.30 6.81
C ASP A 169 10.55 -1.31 7.97
N VAL A 170 11.16 -2.46 7.70
CA VAL A 170 11.40 -3.51 8.72
C VAL A 170 12.40 -3.07 9.80
N GLU A 171 13.13 -1.98 9.60
CA GLU A 171 14.04 -1.39 10.58
C GLU A 171 13.36 -0.32 11.45
N GLY A 172 12.13 0.06 11.10
CA GLY A 172 11.34 1.09 11.78
C GLY A 172 11.55 2.49 11.25
N ILE A 173 12.21 2.62 10.10
CA ILE A 173 12.47 3.92 9.45
C ILE A 173 11.23 4.31 8.63
N GLU A 174 10.78 5.56 8.79
CA GLU A 174 9.68 6.07 8.00
C GLU A 174 10.05 6.10 6.52
N ILE A 175 9.15 5.61 5.68
CA ILE A 175 9.33 5.55 4.23
C ILE A 175 8.85 6.86 3.63
N ASP A 176 9.69 7.48 2.82
CA ASP A 176 9.31 8.49 1.84
C ASP A 176 10.24 8.36 0.64
N GLY A 177 9.71 8.43 -0.56
CA GLY A 177 10.46 8.21 -1.79
C GLY A 177 9.96 9.11 -2.92
N ARG A 178 10.85 9.34 -3.89
CA ARG A 178 10.51 10.15 -5.07
C ARG A 178 9.51 9.42 -5.97
N THR A 179 8.65 10.21 -6.62
CA THR A 179 7.56 9.72 -7.49
C THR A 179 7.68 10.21 -8.93
N ASP A 180 8.70 10.99 -9.25
CA ASP A 180 9.02 11.44 -10.62
C ASP A 180 9.77 10.38 -11.46
N GLY A 181 9.91 9.18 -10.92
CA GLY A 181 10.46 8.00 -11.55
C GLY A 181 10.02 6.74 -10.82
N ILE A 182 10.30 5.57 -11.42
CA ILE A 182 10.08 4.27 -10.76
C ILE A 182 11.25 4.00 -9.81
N SER A 183 10.92 3.83 -8.54
CA SER A 183 11.90 3.47 -7.49
C SER A 183 11.50 2.21 -6.76
N ARG A 184 12.49 1.44 -6.30
CA ARG A 184 12.27 0.23 -5.49
C ARG A 184 12.37 0.55 -4.01
N LEU A 185 11.48 -0.05 -3.25
CA LEU A 185 11.50 -0.03 -1.80
C LEU A 185 12.12 -1.34 -1.29
N ARG A 186 13.02 -1.24 -0.33
CA ARG A 186 13.67 -2.41 0.28
C ARG A 186 12.65 -3.25 1.05
N SER A 187 11.85 -2.60 1.86
CA SER A 187 10.74 -3.20 2.59
C SER A 187 9.70 -2.14 2.92
N MET A 188 8.49 -2.56 3.30
CA MET A 188 7.44 -1.66 3.74
C MET A 188 6.43 -2.37 4.63
N LEU A 189 5.99 -1.65 5.68
CA LEU A 189 4.91 -2.02 6.57
C LEU A 189 3.85 -0.91 6.57
N ILE A 190 2.59 -1.30 6.46
CA ILE A 190 1.41 -0.46 6.73
C ILE A 190 0.50 -1.19 7.72
N GLY A 191 0.02 -0.48 8.74
CA GLY A 191 -0.91 -1.01 9.73
C GLY A 191 -1.33 0.07 10.71
N GLY A 192 -1.95 -0.31 11.82
CA GLY A 192 -2.23 0.60 12.91
C GLY A 192 -0.94 1.06 13.62
N LYS A 193 -1.09 1.91 14.64
CA LYS A 193 0.08 2.45 15.39
C LYS A 193 0.90 1.36 16.07
N GLU A 194 0.31 0.21 16.32
CA GLU A 194 0.96 -0.97 16.90
C GLU A 194 2.15 -1.47 16.06
N ILE A 195 2.18 -1.22 14.75
CA ILE A 195 3.31 -1.69 13.92
C ILE A 195 4.64 -1.03 14.26
N LEU A 196 4.66 0.06 15.04
CA LEU A 196 5.87 0.73 15.47
C LEU A 196 6.77 -0.13 16.38
N ASP A 197 6.21 -1.14 17.03
CA ASP A 197 6.98 -2.08 17.85
C ASP A 197 7.41 -3.36 17.09
N PHE A 198 6.87 -3.58 15.88
CA PHE A 198 7.20 -4.74 15.05
C PHE A 198 8.70 -4.89 14.75
N PRO A 199 9.46 -3.81 14.44
CA PRO A 199 10.90 -3.92 14.20
C PRO A 199 11.69 -4.45 15.40
N LYS A 200 11.24 -4.21 16.63
CA LYS A 200 11.84 -4.80 17.83
C LYS A 200 11.48 -6.27 17.94
N PHE A 201 10.21 -6.59 17.74
CA PHE A 201 9.70 -7.96 17.78
C PHE A 201 10.35 -8.87 16.74
N LEU A 202 10.71 -8.31 15.57
CA LEU A 202 11.39 -9.05 14.50
C LEU A 202 12.81 -9.49 14.90
N LYS A 203 13.45 -8.82 15.87
CA LYS A 203 14.82 -9.10 16.33
C LYS A 203 14.87 -10.06 17.53
N GLU A 204 13.74 -10.41 18.12
CA GLU A 204 13.57 -11.38 19.20
C GLU A 204 13.35 -12.81 18.68
#